data_babeed32ce357ffdec68905ffe56f6d6
#
_entry.id   babeed32ce357ffdec68905ffe56f6d6
#
_cell.length_a   1.000
_cell.length_b   1.000
_cell.length_c   1.000
_cell.angle_alpha   90.00
_cell.angle_beta   90.00
_cell.angle_gamma   90.00
#
_symmetry.space_group_name_H-M   'P 1'
#
loop_
_entity.id
_entity.type
_entity.pdbx_description
1 polymer ?
#
loop_
_entity_poly.entity_id
_entity_poly.type
_entity_poly.pdbx_seq_one_letter_code
_entity_poly.pdbx_strand_id
1 'polypeptide(L)'
;MQNLFLDLGLIIIVATILAYLARLIKQPVIPAYILTGYLLGPWRGLITDKTTIQTLSEIGITFLLFIVGLEIDFRKLKHIGLAGSLGGVIQIVAVFATGFIVAALFGFVPLEAIYIGIVITFSSTMVVLKLLSDKRELDTLHGRITIGILLLQDVFAIFALSILATLDHFSAAALLKSVFGSIVIIVIAWLLSKYVFPRMFKIAADTQELLMLLSIGVLFLFAIAFNYIGFSIAIGAFIAGVTLANLPYNIEIIGKVTSLRDFFATLFFVSLGMELVIKDFGHLVLPLIVFLAIIMVFKPLLVSFVTAYFGFKKRTAFYTGMSLAQISEFSLIVVSQGLYLGHVSQDIFSLTVLLGAISITMTSYFIKYDTAWYYRFSRRLEFLDKWTKSDQEELEYKPDFKAEAIVLGHNRIGFSIARTLRKLRRKMMVVDFNPEVVKYMMQNKIPCMYGDVGDLETIQRLPFKTARLVISTIPDARDNLLIVKKSKEANKKIIVYVTANDVETALTLYDAGADYVILPHFLGGEHASLLIQNFTGKLDKILELKLNHIKELHQRRLMGHEHPHHEKAR
;
A
#
# COMPACT_ATOMS: atom_id res chain seq x y z
N MET A 1 29.92 32.35 -7.93
CA MET A 1 29.09 31.68 -6.89
C MET A 1 27.65 31.65 -7.40
N GLN A 2 27.21 30.49 -7.85
CA GLN A 2 25.79 30.32 -8.13
C GLN A 2 25.06 30.51 -6.80
N ASN A 3 23.97 31.23 -6.84
CA ASN A 3 23.27 31.62 -5.62
C ASN A 3 22.30 30.46 -5.27
N LEU A 4 22.71 29.56 -4.35
CA LEU A 4 21.91 28.40 -3.90
C LEU A 4 20.44 28.77 -3.64
N PHE A 5 20.18 29.97 -3.13
CA PHE A 5 18.83 30.46 -2.88
C PHE A 5 18.03 30.63 -4.19
N LEU A 6 18.66 31.16 -5.25
CA LEU A 6 17.99 31.31 -6.55
C LEU A 6 17.74 29.95 -7.22
N ASP A 7 18.71 29.04 -7.13
CA ASP A 7 18.57 27.69 -7.69
C ASP A 7 17.42 26.91 -7.00
N LEU A 8 17.37 26.92 -5.66
CA LEU A 8 16.27 26.33 -4.91
C LEU A 8 14.94 27.01 -5.21
N GLY A 9 14.90 28.34 -5.28
CA GLY A 9 13.71 29.08 -5.63
C GLY A 9 13.18 28.70 -7.02
N LEU A 10 14.07 28.61 -8.02
CA LEU A 10 13.70 28.22 -9.38
C LEU A 10 13.19 26.77 -9.44
N ILE A 11 13.87 25.84 -8.75
CA ILE A 11 13.44 24.44 -8.64
C ILE A 11 12.01 24.37 -8.09
N ILE A 12 11.75 25.01 -6.96
CA ILE A 12 10.44 24.94 -6.30
C ILE A 12 9.34 25.56 -7.16
N ILE A 13 9.61 26.72 -7.80
CA ILE A 13 8.61 27.38 -8.66
C ILE A 13 8.23 26.48 -9.84
N VAL A 14 9.22 25.97 -10.58
CA VAL A 14 8.95 25.14 -11.76
C VAL A 14 8.33 23.80 -11.37
N ALA A 15 8.83 23.16 -10.29
CA ALA A 15 8.25 21.92 -9.75
C ALA A 15 6.79 22.11 -9.34
N THR A 16 6.46 23.23 -8.69
CA THR A 16 5.08 23.53 -8.28
C THR A 16 4.16 23.70 -9.50
N ILE A 17 4.60 24.43 -10.51
CA ILE A 17 3.82 24.65 -11.74
C ILE A 17 3.54 23.30 -12.44
N LEU A 18 4.59 22.49 -12.67
CA LEU A 18 4.43 21.20 -13.34
C LEU A 18 3.63 20.19 -12.52
N ALA A 19 3.83 20.16 -11.20
CA ALA A 19 3.03 19.32 -10.30
C ALA A 19 1.55 19.73 -10.31
N TYR A 20 1.26 21.04 -10.32
CA TYR A 20 -0.10 21.55 -10.44
C TYR A 20 -0.75 21.12 -11.77
N LEU A 21 -0.03 21.27 -12.89
CA LEU A 21 -0.51 20.81 -14.20
C LEU A 21 -0.74 19.29 -14.24
N ALA A 22 0.20 18.50 -13.68
CA ALA A 22 0.04 17.06 -13.56
C ALA A 22 -1.24 16.70 -12.77
N ARG A 23 -1.51 17.41 -11.68
CA ARG A 23 -2.70 17.20 -10.85
C ARG A 23 -4.00 17.56 -11.56
N LEU A 24 -4.01 18.60 -12.40
CA LEU A 24 -5.17 18.94 -13.24
C LEU A 24 -5.56 17.79 -14.19
N ILE A 25 -4.57 17.10 -14.75
CA ILE A 25 -4.79 15.94 -15.61
C ILE A 25 -4.87 14.62 -14.82
N LYS A 26 -4.96 14.70 -13.48
CA LYS A 26 -5.07 13.58 -12.55
C LYS A 26 -3.90 12.57 -12.65
N GLN A 27 -2.68 13.10 -12.83
CA GLN A 27 -1.43 12.33 -12.86
C GLN A 27 -0.66 12.41 -11.54
N PRO A 28 0.16 11.38 -11.22
CA PRO A 28 1.12 11.45 -10.11
C PRO A 28 2.11 12.61 -10.31
N VAL A 29 2.56 13.21 -9.20
CA VAL A 29 3.47 14.36 -9.24
C VAL A 29 4.94 13.98 -9.47
N ILE A 30 5.35 12.75 -9.18
CA ILE A 30 6.74 12.29 -9.32
C ILE A 30 7.30 12.49 -10.74
N PRO A 31 6.60 12.06 -11.82
CA PRO A 31 7.05 12.33 -13.18
C PRO A 31 7.20 13.82 -13.49
N ALA A 32 6.36 14.68 -12.91
CA ALA A 32 6.47 16.14 -13.08
C ALA A 32 7.73 16.70 -12.41
N TYR A 33 8.14 16.16 -11.27
CA TYR A 33 9.38 16.56 -10.60
C TYR A 33 10.62 16.13 -11.39
N ILE A 34 10.64 14.91 -11.93
CA ILE A 34 11.71 14.43 -12.82
C ILE A 34 11.77 15.31 -14.07
N LEU A 35 10.63 15.63 -14.67
CA LEU A 35 10.57 16.54 -15.84
C LEU A 35 11.09 17.94 -15.48
N THR A 36 10.78 18.46 -14.29
CA THR A 36 11.32 19.73 -13.79
C THR A 36 12.85 19.72 -13.82
N GLY A 37 13.44 18.65 -13.26
CA GLY A 37 14.89 18.50 -13.24
C GLY A 37 15.51 18.45 -14.63
N TYR A 38 14.92 17.68 -15.54
CA TYR A 38 15.37 17.62 -16.93
C TYR A 38 15.30 18.96 -17.64
N LEU A 39 14.23 19.74 -17.43
CA LEU A 39 14.07 21.06 -18.02
C LEU A 39 15.09 22.08 -17.50
N LEU A 40 15.37 22.08 -16.19
CA LEU A 40 16.28 23.02 -15.55
C LEU A 40 17.76 22.65 -15.73
N GLY A 41 18.07 21.37 -15.78
CA GLY A 41 19.42 20.83 -15.94
C GLY A 41 19.78 20.59 -17.42
N PRO A 42 19.64 19.37 -17.96
CA PRO A 42 20.16 18.99 -19.28
C PRO A 42 19.59 19.78 -20.45
N TRP A 43 18.33 20.21 -20.39
CA TRP A 43 17.70 20.91 -21.52
C TRP A 43 18.04 22.40 -21.60
N ARG A 44 17.93 23.12 -20.49
CA ARG A 44 18.18 24.59 -20.44
C ARG A 44 19.53 24.97 -19.87
N GLY A 45 20.18 24.08 -19.12
CA GLY A 45 21.48 24.37 -18.51
C GLY A 45 21.45 25.50 -17.47
N LEU A 46 20.29 25.75 -16.84
CA LEU A 46 20.11 26.83 -15.86
C LEU A 46 20.77 26.48 -14.53
N ILE A 47 20.78 25.21 -14.14
CA ILE A 47 21.44 24.72 -12.94
C ILE A 47 22.42 23.64 -13.35
N THR A 48 23.71 23.91 -13.11
CA THR A 48 24.83 23.06 -13.56
C THR A 48 25.71 22.59 -12.41
N ASP A 49 25.48 23.08 -11.20
CA ASP A 49 26.27 22.71 -10.03
C ASP A 49 25.91 21.30 -9.53
N LYS A 50 26.78 20.35 -9.92
CA LYS A 50 26.61 18.92 -9.52
C LYS A 50 26.68 18.71 -8.01
N THR A 51 27.46 19.50 -7.29
CA THR A 51 27.64 19.35 -5.84
C THR A 51 26.35 19.68 -5.10
N THR A 52 25.70 20.78 -5.49
CA THR A 52 24.40 21.17 -4.95
C THR A 52 23.35 20.10 -5.22
N ILE A 53 23.29 19.57 -6.44
CA ILE A 53 22.34 18.53 -6.85
C ILE A 53 22.52 17.26 -5.99
N GLN A 54 23.77 16.81 -5.83
CA GLN A 54 24.08 15.62 -5.03
C GLN A 54 23.69 15.79 -3.56
N THR A 55 24.03 16.93 -2.96
CA THR A 55 23.67 17.22 -1.56
C THR A 55 22.15 17.22 -1.35
N LEU A 56 21.40 17.83 -2.27
CA LEU A 56 19.94 17.83 -2.22
C LEU A 56 19.35 16.41 -2.36
N SER A 57 19.93 15.61 -3.24
CA SER A 57 19.56 14.21 -3.43
C SER A 57 19.78 13.39 -2.16
N GLU A 58 20.95 13.49 -1.53
CA GLU A 58 21.29 12.77 -0.28
C GLU A 58 20.37 13.15 0.87
N ILE A 59 20.05 14.43 1.04
CA ILE A 59 19.09 14.88 2.05
C ILE A 59 17.72 14.30 1.75
N GLY A 60 17.28 14.35 0.48
CA GLY A 60 16.00 13.79 0.04
C GLY A 60 15.87 12.30 0.36
N ILE A 61 16.89 11.52 -0.02
CA ILE A 61 16.95 10.08 0.27
C ILE A 61 16.91 9.83 1.78
N THR A 62 17.65 10.60 2.55
CA THR A 62 17.73 10.45 4.02
C THR A 62 16.36 10.63 4.68
N PHE A 63 15.61 11.68 4.33
CA PHE A 63 14.26 11.90 4.84
C PHE A 63 13.25 10.87 4.36
N LEU A 64 13.34 10.46 3.07
CA LEU A 64 12.48 9.41 2.53
C LEU A 64 12.62 8.10 3.31
N LEU A 65 13.84 7.63 3.52
CA LEU A 65 14.10 6.38 4.22
C LEU A 65 13.78 6.45 5.71
N PHE A 66 13.96 7.61 6.33
CA PHE A 66 13.54 7.82 7.71
C PHE A 66 12.03 7.63 7.90
N ILE A 67 11.22 8.23 7.03
CA ILE A 67 9.76 8.08 7.09
C ILE A 67 9.34 6.65 6.81
N VAL A 68 9.96 6.00 5.84
CA VAL A 68 9.68 4.58 5.58
C VAL A 68 9.96 3.73 6.83
N GLY A 69 11.09 4.01 7.51
CA GLY A 69 11.38 3.36 8.79
C GLY A 69 10.30 3.61 9.85
N LEU A 70 9.77 4.84 9.95
CA LEU A 70 8.68 5.21 10.87
C LEU A 70 7.36 4.51 10.55
N GLU A 71 7.08 4.25 9.27
CA GLU A 71 5.83 3.64 8.80
C GLU A 71 5.83 2.11 8.92
N ILE A 72 6.99 1.47 9.15
CA ILE A 72 7.07 0.02 9.32
C ILE A 72 6.39 -0.41 10.62
N ASP A 73 5.29 -1.13 10.48
CA ASP A 73 4.61 -1.79 11.58
C ASP A 73 4.78 -3.32 11.47
N PHE A 74 5.74 -3.86 12.22
CA PHE A 74 6.01 -5.31 12.26
C PHE A 74 4.80 -6.14 12.73
N ARG A 75 3.80 -5.54 13.39
CA ARG A 75 2.58 -6.22 13.79
C ARG A 75 1.69 -6.47 12.58
N LYS A 76 1.65 -5.53 11.65
CA LYS A 76 0.91 -5.71 10.38
C LYS A 76 1.50 -6.83 9.54
N LEU A 77 2.84 -7.01 9.55
CA LEU A 77 3.50 -8.12 8.86
C LEU A 77 3.04 -9.50 9.34
N LYS A 78 2.69 -9.67 10.60
CA LYS A 78 2.15 -10.95 11.14
C LYS A 78 0.75 -11.29 10.62
N HIS A 79 0.00 -10.30 10.17
CA HIS A 79 -1.37 -10.44 9.66
C HIS A 79 -1.44 -10.48 8.12
N ILE A 80 -0.31 -10.38 7.44
CA ILE A 80 -0.21 -10.57 5.98
C ILE A 80 -0.32 -12.08 5.75
N GLY A 81 -1.44 -12.56 5.27
CA GLY A 81 -1.64 -13.99 4.98
C GLY A 81 -0.55 -14.59 4.08
N LEU A 82 -0.56 -15.90 3.88
CA LEU A 82 0.46 -16.63 3.09
C LEU A 82 0.68 -16.05 1.69
N ALA A 83 -0.34 -15.50 1.05
CA ALA A 83 -0.22 -14.89 -0.26
C ALA A 83 0.61 -13.58 -0.25
N GLY A 84 0.44 -12.76 0.80
CA GLY A 84 1.23 -11.53 0.94
C GLY A 84 2.69 -11.81 1.31
N SER A 85 2.95 -12.83 2.14
CA SER A 85 4.31 -13.16 2.61
C SER A 85 5.07 -14.09 1.65
N LEU A 86 4.69 -15.36 1.54
CA LEU A 86 5.36 -16.31 0.64
C LEU A 86 5.15 -15.95 -0.82
N GLY A 87 3.93 -15.55 -1.20
CA GLY A 87 3.65 -15.07 -2.54
C GLY A 87 4.47 -13.83 -2.89
N GLY A 88 4.64 -12.92 -1.94
CA GLY A 88 5.52 -11.76 -2.08
C GLY A 88 6.98 -12.15 -2.33
N VAL A 89 7.53 -13.11 -1.59
CA VAL A 89 8.90 -13.60 -1.81
C VAL A 89 9.05 -14.26 -3.18
N ILE A 90 8.12 -15.13 -3.56
CA ILE A 90 8.15 -15.83 -4.86
C ILE A 90 8.17 -14.81 -6.01
N GLN A 91 7.29 -13.80 -5.95
CA GLN A 91 7.25 -12.78 -7.00
C GLN A 91 8.51 -11.91 -7.02
N ILE A 92 9.09 -11.55 -5.86
CA ILE A 92 10.36 -10.80 -5.78
C ILE A 92 11.46 -11.59 -6.51
N VAL A 93 11.64 -12.86 -6.15
CA VAL A 93 12.69 -13.71 -6.75
C VAL A 93 12.46 -13.90 -8.25
N ALA A 94 11.22 -14.17 -8.67
CA ALA A 94 10.91 -14.43 -10.08
C ALA A 94 11.05 -13.17 -10.96
N VAL A 95 10.62 -11.99 -10.48
CA VAL A 95 10.77 -10.73 -11.21
C VAL A 95 12.24 -10.32 -11.27
N PHE A 96 12.97 -10.46 -10.15
CA PHE A 96 14.42 -10.21 -10.11
C PHE A 96 15.16 -11.08 -11.10
N ALA A 97 14.93 -12.40 -11.07
CA ALA A 97 15.57 -13.33 -11.99
C ALA A 97 15.27 -13.00 -13.45
N THR A 98 14.02 -12.65 -13.77
CA THR A 98 13.63 -12.24 -15.12
C THR A 98 14.35 -10.98 -15.55
N GLY A 99 14.38 -9.94 -14.70
CA GLY A 99 15.07 -8.68 -14.98
C GLY A 99 16.57 -8.88 -15.17
N PHE A 100 17.20 -9.66 -14.29
CA PHE A 100 18.62 -10.03 -14.36
C PHE A 100 18.96 -10.78 -15.66
N ILE A 101 18.21 -11.84 -15.99
CA ILE A 101 18.45 -12.65 -17.20
C ILE A 101 18.28 -11.79 -18.45
N VAL A 102 17.23 -10.99 -18.54
CA VAL A 102 16.99 -10.14 -19.71
C VAL A 102 18.07 -9.07 -19.83
N ALA A 103 18.52 -8.47 -18.72
CA ALA A 103 19.64 -7.53 -18.73
C ALA A 103 20.94 -8.19 -19.22
N ALA A 104 21.24 -9.40 -18.73
CA ALA A 104 22.41 -10.17 -19.20
C ALA A 104 22.32 -10.51 -20.69
N LEU A 105 21.14 -10.81 -21.23
CA LEU A 105 20.91 -11.05 -22.66
C LEU A 105 21.13 -9.79 -23.52
N PHE A 106 20.90 -8.61 -22.97
CA PHE A 106 21.25 -7.33 -23.62
C PHE A 106 22.75 -7.00 -23.54
N GLY A 107 23.55 -7.80 -22.83
CA GLY A 107 24.99 -7.62 -22.72
C GLY A 107 25.42 -6.65 -21.61
N PHE A 108 24.53 -6.28 -20.68
CA PHE A 108 24.91 -5.51 -19.50
C PHE A 108 25.87 -6.32 -18.60
N VAL A 109 26.82 -5.64 -17.97
CA VAL A 109 27.75 -6.32 -17.06
C VAL A 109 26.99 -6.93 -15.85
N PRO A 110 27.47 -8.01 -15.23
CA PRO A 110 26.74 -8.72 -14.18
C PRO A 110 26.24 -7.83 -13.04
N LEU A 111 27.04 -6.84 -12.62
CA LEU A 111 26.67 -5.91 -11.56
C LEU A 111 25.52 -5.00 -11.99
N GLU A 112 25.56 -4.44 -13.18
CA GLU A 112 24.47 -3.66 -13.76
C GLU A 112 23.20 -4.48 -13.93
N ALA A 113 23.33 -5.74 -14.36
CA ALA A 113 22.20 -6.65 -14.47
C ALA A 113 21.53 -6.93 -13.10
N ILE A 114 22.31 -7.02 -12.02
CA ILE A 114 21.77 -7.10 -10.65
C ILE A 114 20.97 -5.84 -10.30
N TYR A 115 21.51 -4.65 -10.58
CA TYR A 115 20.80 -3.39 -10.35
C TYR A 115 19.49 -3.33 -11.14
N ILE A 116 19.48 -3.68 -12.42
CA ILE A 116 18.28 -3.71 -13.26
C ILE A 116 17.25 -4.71 -12.71
N GLY A 117 17.69 -5.91 -12.30
CA GLY A 117 16.83 -6.90 -11.66
C GLY A 117 16.15 -6.36 -10.41
N ILE A 118 16.91 -5.69 -9.53
CA ILE A 118 16.40 -5.04 -8.31
C ILE A 118 15.41 -3.93 -8.67
N VAL A 119 15.77 -3.05 -9.60
CA VAL A 119 14.96 -1.91 -10.05
C VAL A 119 13.57 -2.36 -10.52
N ILE A 120 13.49 -3.41 -11.35
CA ILE A 120 12.23 -3.89 -11.92
C ILE A 120 11.36 -4.58 -10.87
N THR A 121 11.98 -5.15 -9.83
CA THR A 121 11.29 -5.98 -8.83
C THR A 121 10.35 -5.17 -7.94
N PHE A 122 10.81 -4.04 -7.43
CA PHE A 122 10.05 -3.28 -6.44
C PHE A 122 8.96 -2.41 -7.07
N SER A 123 7.87 -2.19 -6.32
CA SER A 123 6.75 -1.32 -6.72
C SER A 123 6.59 -0.19 -5.70
N SER A 124 6.14 0.98 -6.16
CA SER A 124 5.98 2.16 -5.29
C SER A 124 4.83 2.01 -4.31
N THR A 125 5.16 1.98 -3.04
CA THR A 125 4.19 1.93 -1.94
C THR A 125 3.36 3.21 -1.88
N MET A 126 4.00 4.38 -2.00
CA MET A 126 3.31 5.67 -1.90
C MET A 126 2.28 5.89 -3.03
N VAL A 127 2.66 5.56 -4.27
CA VAL A 127 1.76 5.73 -5.43
C VAL A 127 0.56 4.78 -5.32
N VAL A 128 0.81 3.52 -5.01
CA VAL A 128 -0.26 2.51 -4.91
C VAL A 128 -1.22 2.82 -3.76
N LEU A 129 -0.71 3.10 -2.56
CA LEU A 129 -1.55 3.44 -1.41
C LEU A 129 -2.42 4.66 -1.68
N LYS A 130 -1.85 5.69 -2.31
CA LYS A 130 -2.62 6.87 -2.69
C LYS A 130 -3.73 6.55 -3.68
N LEU A 131 -3.43 5.83 -4.76
CA LEU A 131 -4.42 5.48 -5.79
C LEU A 131 -5.52 4.57 -5.25
N LEU A 132 -5.18 3.58 -4.41
CA LEU A 132 -6.17 2.72 -3.74
C LEU A 132 -6.99 3.51 -2.71
N SER A 133 -6.38 4.48 -2.01
CA SER A 133 -7.07 5.37 -1.08
C SER A 133 -8.07 6.26 -1.82
N ASP A 134 -7.67 6.87 -2.93
CA ASP A 134 -8.54 7.70 -3.76
C ASP A 134 -9.75 6.90 -4.31
N LYS A 135 -9.56 5.61 -4.59
CA LYS A 135 -10.63 4.67 -4.95
C LYS A 135 -11.39 4.08 -3.76
N ARG A 136 -10.97 4.34 -2.52
CA ARG A 136 -11.50 3.75 -1.27
C ARG A 136 -11.39 2.21 -1.25
N GLU A 137 -10.33 1.66 -1.86
CA GLU A 137 -10.11 0.22 -2.00
C GLU A 137 -9.03 -0.35 -1.06
N LEU A 138 -8.47 0.45 -0.13
CA LEU A 138 -7.44 0.00 0.82
C LEU A 138 -7.89 -1.18 1.70
N ASP A 139 -9.16 -1.19 2.09
CA ASP A 139 -9.74 -2.22 2.95
C ASP A 139 -10.26 -3.45 2.19
N THR A 140 -10.24 -3.42 0.86
CA THR A 140 -10.62 -4.56 0.02
C THR A 140 -9.60 -5.69 0.12
N LEU A 141 -9.97 -6.88 -0.31
CA LEU A 141 -9.08 -8.04 -0.25
C LEU A 141 -7.81 -7.81 -1.09
N HIS A 142 -7.96 -7.35 -2.35
CA HIS A 142 -6.83 -7.04 -3.20
C HIS A 142 -5.98 -5.89 -2.63
N GLY A 143 -6.60 -4.87 -2.02
CA GLY A 143 -5.89 -3.79 -1.35
C GLY A 143 -5.01 -4.29 -0.22
N ARG A 144 -5.53 -5.16 0.66
CA ARG A 144 -4.76 -5.75 1.78
C ARG A 144 -3.62 -6.63 1.29
N ILE A 145 -3.85 -7.47 0.28
CA ILE A 145 -2.79 -8.32 -0.30
C ILE A 145 -1.71 -7.44 -0.94
N THR A 146 -2.11 -6.42 -1.70
CA THR A 146 -1.19 -5.46 -2.33
C THR A 146 -0.34 -4.76 -1.28
N ILE A 147 -0.94 -4.22 -0.21
CA ILE A 147 -0.22 -3.59 0.90
C ILE A 147 0.77 -4.57 1.54
N GLY A 148 0.35 -5.82 1.74
CA GLY A 148 1.22 -6.86 2.29
C GLY A 148 2.46 -7.12 1.43
N ILE A 149 2.28 -7.23 0.13
CA ILE A 149 3.38 -7.42 -0.84
C ILE A 149 4.30 -6.20 -0.85
N LEU A 150 3.75 -4.99 -0.87
CA LEU A 150 4.52 -3.74 -0.88
C LEU A 150 5.39 -3.60 0.37
N LEU A 151 4.82 -3.82 1.57
CA LEU A 151 5.59 -3.79 2.82
C LEU A 151 6.75 -4.78 2.82
N LEU A 152 6.53 -5.97 2.25
CA LEU A 152 7.59 -6.95 2.11
C LEU A 152 8.66 -6.49 1.12
N GLN A 153 8.26 -5.93 -0.02
CA GLN A 153 9.18 -5.37 -1.02
C GLN A 153 10.03 -4.24 -0.43
N ASP A 154 9.47 -3.36 0.39
CA ASP A 154 10.20 -2.27 1.03
C ASP A 154 11.29 -2.80 1.97
N VAL A 155 11.01 -3.84 2.75
CA VAL A 155 12.01 -4.52 3.58
C VAL A 155 13.15 -5.09 2.71
N PHE A 156 12.82 -5.78 1.62
CA PHE A 156 13.83 -6.32 0.70
C PHE A 156 14.62 -5.22 -0.02
N ALA A 157 14.00 -4.08 -0.36
CA ALA A 157 14.68 -2.95 -0.97
C ALA A 157 15.78 -2.37 -0.06
N ILE A 158 15.49 -2.30 1.24
CA ILE A 158 16.46 -1.81 2.24
C ILE A 158 17.61 -2.81 2.41
N PHE A 159 17.33 -4.11 2.43
CA PHE A 159 18.39 -5.13 2.44
C PHE A 159 19.25 -5.05 1.17
N ALA A 160 18.64 -4.86 0.00
CA ALA A 160 19.37 -4.69 -1.25
C ALA A 160 20.28 -3.45 -1.20
N LEU A 161 19.77 -2.29 -0.76
CA LEU A 161 20.56 -1.08 -0.56
C LEU A 161 21.74 -1.32 0.39
N SER A 162 21.51 -2.02 1.50
CA SER A 162 22.55 -2.31 2.49
C SER A 162 23.67 -3.19 1.92
N ILE A 163 23.32 -4.23 1.14
CA ILE A 163 24.28 -5.14 0.52
C ILE A 163 25.07 -4.40 -0.57
N LEU A 164 24.38 -3.68 -1.45
CA LEU A 164 25.01 -2.97 -2.57
C LEU A 164 26.00 -1.88 -2.11
N ALA A 165 25.67 -1.16 -1.02
CA ALA A 165 26.54 -0.14 -0.44
C ALA A 165 27.86 -0.70 0.13
N THR A 166 27.97 -2.00 0.37
CA THR A 166 29.14 -2.65 0.99
C THR A 166 29.98 -3.46 0.02
N LEU A 167 29.60 -3.56 -1.26
CA LEU A 167 30.27 -4.43 -2.23
C LEU A 167 31.74 -4.05 -2.50
N ASP A 168 32.09 -2.75 -2.46
CA ASP A 168 33.44 -2.26 -2.78
C ASP A 168 34.48 -2.52 -1.70
N HIS A 169 34.06 -2.84 -0.48
CA HIS A 169 34.94 -3.02 0.68
C HIS A 169 35.08 -4.48 1.11
N PHE A 170 35.11 -5.42 0.15
CA PHE A 170 35.19 -6.86 0.40
C PHE A 170 36.58 -7.30 0.92
N SER A 171 36.99 -6.80 2.11
CA SER A 171 38.00 -7.49 2.91
C SER A 171 37.30 -8.18 4.08
N ALA A 172 37.68 -9.44 4.38
CA ALA A 172 37.07 -10.20 5.47
C ALA A 172 37.14 -9.46 6.83
N ALA A 173 38.21 -8.70 7.05
CA ALA A 173 38.38 -7.91 8.26
C ALA A 173 37.47 -6.65 8.27
N ALA A 174 37.28 -5.98 7.13
CA ALA A 174 36.37 -4.85 7.02
C ALA A 174 34.91 -5.30 7.17
N LEU A 175 34.54 -6.43 6.56
CA LEU A 175 33.22 -7.06 6.72
C LEU A 175 32.92 -7.42 8.17
N LEU A 176 33.84 -8.08 8.87
CA LEU A 176 33.67 -8.42 10.29
C LEU A 176 33.51 -7.17 11.15
N LYS A 177 34.29 -6.12 10.92
CA LYS A 177 34.21 -4.84 11.61
C LYS A 177 32.86 -4.15 11.34
N SER A 178 32.41 -4.14 10.10
CA SER A 178 31.15 -3.51 9.69
C SER A 178 29.95 -4.29 10.23
N VAL A 179 29.92 -5.62 10.12
CA VAL A 179 28.87 -6.47 10.67
C VAL A 179 28.80 -6.34 12.19
N PHE A 180 29.94 -6.40 12.89
CA PHE A 180 29.99 -6.23 14.34
C PHE A 180 29.53 -4.83 14.75
N GLY A 181 30.01 -3.79 14.06
CA GLY A 181 29.60 -2.40 14.30
C GLY A 181 28.09 -2.21 14.10
N SER A 182 27.53 -2.82 13.04
CA SER A 182 26.08 -2.77 12.79
C SER A 182 25.27 -3.45 13.88
N ILE A 183 25.69 -4.63 14.32
CA ILE A 183 25.04 -5.35 15.42
C ILE A 183 25.08 -4.49 16.68
N VAL A 184 26.22 -3.87 17.01
CA VAL A 184 26.35 -2.99 18.16
C VAL A 184 25.39 -1.80 18.06
N ILE A 185 25.34 -1.10 16.89
CA ILE A 185 24.42 0.03 16.73
C ILE A 185 22.95 -0.42 16.77
N ILE A 186 22.60 -1.55 16.18
CA ILE A 186 21.22 -2.08 16.22
C ILE A 186 20.83 -2.42 17.67
N VAL A 187 21.73 -3.00 18.46
CA VAL A 187 21.49 -3.26 19.88
C VAL A 187 21.35 -1.95 20.66
N ILE A 188 22.20 -0.97 20.41
CA ILE A 188 22.08 0.37 21.02
C ILE A 188 20.75 1.01 20.58
N ALA A 189 20.39 0.96 19.32
CA ALA A 189 19.13 1.44 18.77
C ALA A 189 17.92 0.81 19.48
N TRP A 190 17.95 -0.50 19.67
CA TRP A 190 16.92 -1.23 20.41
C TRP A 190 16.83 -0.80 21.88
N LEU A 191 17.98 -0.65 22.56
CA LEU A 191 18.03 -0.19 23.94
C LEU A 191 17.51 1.25 24.07
N LEU A 192 17.91 2.15 23.16
CA LEU A 192 17.42 3.53 23.12
C LEU A 192 15.91 3.58 22.87
N SER A 193 15.41 2.80 21.90
CA SER A 193 13.99 2.70 21.59
C SER A 193 13.15 2.22 22.77
N LYS A 194 13.71 1.30 23.58
CA LYS A 194 12.99 0.70 24.70
C LYS A 194 13.02 1.53 25.97
N TYR A 195 14.17 2.17 26.29
CA TYR A 195 14.40 2.77 27.61
C TYR A 195 14.55 4.29 27.58
N VAL A 196 15.15 4.86 26.56
CA VAL A 196 15.52 6.29 26.50
C VAL A 196 14.47 7.09 25.73
N PHE A 197 14.18 6.72 24.50
CA PHE A 197 13.26 7.47 23.65
C PHE A 197 11.84 7.60 24.22
N PRO A 198 11.22 6.60 24.85
CA PRO A 198 9.90 6.78 25.44
C PRO A 198 9.85 7.90 26.50
N ARG A 199 10.94 8.07 27.28
CA ARG A 199 11.02 9.15 28.27
C ARG A 199 11.27 10.52 27.63
N MET A 200 12.21 10.59 26.68
CA MET A 200 12.54 11.84 25.99
C MET A 200 11.34 12.34 25.17
N PHE A 201 10.71 11.45 24.42
CA PHE A 201 9.55 11.80 23.59
C PHE A 201 8.30 12.10 24.41
N LYS A 202 8.16 11.56 25.62
CA LYS A 202 7.09 11.96 26.54
C LYS A 202 7.19 13.43 26.92
N ILE A 203 8.41 13.94 27.17
CA ILE A 203 8.64 15.36 27.47
C ILE A 203 8.49 16.21 26.22
N ALA A 204 8.97 15.71 25.07
CA ALA A 204 8.90 16.44 23.80
C ALA A 204 7.47 16.53 23.25
N ALA A 205 6.58 15.60 23.61
CA ALA A 205 5.19 15.58 23.12
C ALA A 205 4.35 16.76 23.61
N ASP A 206 4.77 17.45 24.68
CA ASP A 206 4.10 18.66 25.17
C ASP A 206 4.24 19.84 24.19
N THR A 207 5.28 19.82 23.34
CA THR A 207 5.56 20.88 22.36
C THR A 207 5.80 20.28 20.97
N GLN A 208 4.98 20.66 20.00
CA GLN A 208 5.06 20.11 18.63
C GLN A 208 6.40 20.38 17.94
N GLU A 209 7.02 21.53 18.22
CA GLU A 209 8.33 21.90 17.68
C GLU A 209 9.43 20.98 18.23
N LEU A 210 9.43 20.74 19.56
CA LEU A 210 10.42 19.89 20.20
C LEU A 210 10.29 18.44 19.75
N LEU A 211 9.07 17.95 19.55
CA LEU A 211 8.80 16.62 19.01
C LEU A 211 9.43 16.44 17.60
N MET A 212 9.24 17.43 16.72
CA MET A 212 9.82 17.44 15.38
C MET A 212 11.36 17.50 15.44
N LEU A 213 11.91 18.45 16.21
CA LEU A 213 13.36 18.64 16.31
C LEU A 213 14.04 17.41 16.92
N LEU A 214 13.45 16.80 17.94
CA LEU A 214 13.98 15.58 18.53
C LEU A 214 13.97 14.42 17.52
N SER A 215 12.91 14.27 16.73
CA SER A 215 12.82 13.23 15.71
C SER A 215 13.88 13.40 14.63
N ILE A 216 14.12 14.64 14.17
CA ILE A 216 15.17 14.97 13.21
C ILE A 216 16.56 14.79 13.86
N GLY A 217 16.71 15.15 15.14
CA GLY A 217 17.94 14.91 15.88
C GLY A 217 18.31 13.43 15.95
N VAL A 218 17.33 12.56 16.19
CA VAL A 218 17.52 11.09 16.16
C VAL A 218 17.87 10.64 14.74
N LEU A 219 17.21 11.14 13.70
CA LEU A 219 17.57 10.87 12.30
C LEU A 219 19.06 11.14 12.03
N PHE A 220 19.53 12.35 12.32
CA PHE A 220 20.93 12.71 12.08
C PHE A 220 21.91 11.96 12.96
N LEU A 221 21.55 11.67 14.21
CA LEU A 221 22.37 10.87 15.12
C LEU A 221 22.70 9.51 14.53
N PHE A 222 21.68 8.78 14.04
CA PHE A 222 21.87 7.46 13.43
C PHE A 222 22.52 7.56 12.06
N ALA A 223 22.16 8.53 11.24
CA ALA A 223 22.76 8.76 9.93
C ALA A 223 24.27 8.97 10.04
N ILE A 224 24.71 9.82 10.98
CA ILE A 224 26.15 10.09 11.25
C ILE A 224 26.80 8.83 11.83
N ALA A 225 26.19 8.16 12.81
CA ALA A 225 26.74 6.96 13.43
C ALA A 225 26.99 5.84 12.43
N PHE A 226 26.04 5.59 11.51
CA PHE A 226 26.19 4.59 10.44
C PHE A 226 27.28 5.00 9.43
N ASN A 227 27.33 6.27 9.05
CA ASN A 227 28.36 6.78 8.16
C ASN A 227 29.77 6.61 8.76
N TYR A 228 29.92 6.79 10.06
CA TYR A 228 31.21 6.63 10.76
C TYR A 228 31.75 5.19 10.74
N ILE A 229 30.84 4.19 10.62
CA ILE A 229 31.20 2.76 10.55
C ILE A 229 31.44 2.31 9.11
N GLY A 230 31.21 3.21 8.12
CA GLY A 230 31.38 2.92 6.70
C GLY A 230 30.10 2.43 6.01
N PHE A 231 28.91 2.64 6.63
CA PHE A 231 27.62 2.38 5.99
C PHE A 231 27.05 3.67 5.38
N SER A 232 26.07 3.49 4.50
CA SER A 232 25.34 4.60 3.90
C SER A 232 24.54 5.40 4.96
N ILE A 233 24.54 6.72 4.85
CA ILE A 233 23.68 7.66 5.61
C ILE A 233 22.22 7.21 5.54
N ALA A 234 21.78 6.72 4.40
CA ALA A 234 20.45 6.25 4.11
C ALA A 234 20.00 5.10 5.01
N ILE A 235 20.90 4.13 5.28
CA ILE A 235 20.63 3.00 6.20
C ILE A 235 20.47 3.51 7.63
N GLY A 236 21.33 4.44 8.05
CA GLY A 236 21.22 5.08 9.36
C GLY A 236 19.89 5.79 9.57
N ALA A 237 19.45 6.54 8.56
CA ALA A 237 18.16 7.21 8.56
C ALA A 237 16.98 6.22 8.70
N PHE A 238 17.02 5.13 7.95
CA PHE A 238 16.02 4.07 8.05
C PHE A 238 15.95 3.45 9.45
N ILE A 239 17.10 3.09 10.03
CA ILE A 239 17.17 2.52 11.39
C ILE A 239 16.66 3.52 12.42
N ALA A 240 16.96 4.82 12.26
CA ALA A 240 16.39 5.88 13.10
C ALA A 240 14.85 5.85 13.07
N GLY A 241 14.26 5.76 11.87
CA GLY A 241 12.82 5.64 11.69
C GLY A 241 12.23 4.41 12.39
N VAL A 242 12.82 3.23 12.18
CA VAL A 242 12.40 1.98 12.82
C VAL A 242 12.45 2.06 14.34
N THR A 243 13.45 2.74 14.91
CA THR A 243 13.55 2.89 16.39
C THR A 243 12.43 3.74 16.97
N LEU A 244 11.90 4.69 16.21
CA LEU A 244 10.80 5.55 16.61
C LEU A 244 9.41 4.99 16.24
N ALA A 245 9.34 4.01 15.34
CA ALA A 245 8.10 3.43 14.82
C ALA A 245 7.17 2.86 15.90
N ASN A 246 7.72 2.32 16.99
CA ASN A 246 6.95 1.71 18.08
C ASN A 246 6.58 2.67 19.21
N LEU A 247 6.94 3.94 19.12
CA LEU A 247 6.61 4.93 20.15
C LEU A 247 5.11 5.27 20.13
N PRO A 248 4.50 5.60 21.30
CA PRO A 248 3.10 6.02 21.35
C PRO A 248 2.81 7.28 20.50
N TYR A 249 3.82 8.11 20.27
CA TYR A 249 3.76 9.38 19.54
C TYR A 249 4.08 9.24 18.04
N ASN A 250 4.20 8.01 17.53
CA ASN A 250 4.59 7.75 16.15
C ASN A 250 3.71 8.49 15.12
N ILE A 251 2.40 8.50 15.31
CA ILE A 251 1.46 9.16 14.38
C ILE A 251 1.72 10.68 14.32
N GLU A 252 1.99 11.29 15.46
CA GLU A 252 2.29 12.73 15.55
C GLU A 252 3.65 13.03 14.90
N ILE A 253 4.66 12.19 15.14
CA ILE A 253 5.98 12.29 14.49
C ILE A 253 5.84 12.20 12.98
N ILE A 254 5.14 11.18 12.47
CA ILE A 254 4.88 11.02 11.03
C ILE A 254 4.18 12.27 10.48
N GLY A 255 3.14 12.75 11.14
CA GLY A 255 2.40 13.94 10.70
C GLY A 255 3.27 15.21 10.59
N LYS A 256 4.27 15.37 11.45
CA LYS A 256 5.18 16.54 11.41
C LYS A 256 6.30 16.37 10.38
N VAL A 257 6.88 15.18 10.29
CA VAL A 257 8.01 14.92 9.39
C VAL A 257 7.57 14.73 7.94
N THR A 258 6.31 14.34 7.68
CA THR A 258 5.78 14.12 6.33
C THR A 258 5.92 15.35 5.44
N SER A 259 5.63 16.56 5.97
CA SER A 259 5.78 17.78 5.16
C SER A 259 7.23 18.05 4.74
N LEU A 260 8.19 17.76 5.62
CA LEU A 260 9.62 17.85 5.30
C LEU A 260 10.02 16.76 4.30
N ARG A 261 9.54 15.53 4.48
CA ARG A 261 9.75 14.46 3.49
C ARG A 261 9.29 14.89 2.10
N ASP A 262 8.07 15.41 1.98
CA ASP A 262 7.49 15.78 0.68
C ASP A 262 8.30 16.90 0.01
N PHE A 263 8.80 17.85 0.80
CA PHE A 263 9.69 18.90 0.31
C PHE A 263 11.03 18.31 -0.18
N PHE A 264 11.72 17.52 0.63
CA PHE A 264 13.00 16.92 0.26
C PHE A 264 12.87 15.84 -0.81
N ALA A 265 11.75 15.08 -0.83
CA ALA A 265 11.44 14.15 -1.91
C ALA A 265 11.30 14.89 -3.27
N THR A 266 10.65 16.06 -3.27
CA THR A 266 10.58 16.88 -4.49
C THR A 266 11.98 17.24 -4.98
N LEU A 267 12.88 17.68 -4.10
CA LEU A 267 14.27 18.00 -4.46
C LEU A 267 15.01 16.76 -4.98
N PHE A 268 14.82 15.60 -4.35
CA PHE A 268 15.39 14.33 -4.80
C PHE A 268 14.92 13.96 -6.22
N PHE A 269 13.62 13.99 -6.49
CA PHE A 269 13.13 13.62 -7.83
C PHE A 269 13.54 14.66 -8.90
N VAL A 270 13.64 15.94 -8.53
CA VAL A 270 14.18 16.96 -9.42
C VAL A 270 15.66 16.71 -9.70
N SER A 271 16.45 16.34 -8.69
CA SER A 271 17.88 16.02 -8.88
C SER A 271 18.09 14.84 -9.82
N LEU A 272 17.25 13.78 -9.73
CA LEU A 272 17.27 12.66 -10.68
C LEU A 272 17.05 13.14 -12.12
N GLY A 273 16.10 14.06 -12.31
CA GLY A 273 15.84 14.65 -13.62
C GLY A 273 17.01 15.51 -14.14
N MET A 274 17.72 16.21 -13.25
CA MET A 274 18.90 17.02 -13.62
C MET A 274 20.11 16.17 -14.04
N GLU A 275 20.24 14.97 -13.49
CA GLU A 275 21.30 14.02 -13.84
C GLU A 275 20.97 13.18 -15.09
N LEU A 276 19.79 13.34 -15.69
CA LEU A 276 19.30 12.54 -16.80
C LEU A 276 20.04 12.89 -18.10
N VAL A 277 20.67 11.92 -18.73
CA VAL A 277 21.36 12.10 -20.02
C VAL A 277 20.60 11.33 -21.11
N ILE A 278 20.06 12.05 -22.10
CA ILE A 278 19.29 11.46 -23.22
C ILE A 278 20.10 11.49 -24.53
N LYS A 279 21.32 12.05 -24.53
CA LYS A 279 22.17 12.04 -25.73
C LYS A 279 22.55 10.60 -26.06
N ASP A 280 22.43 10.23 -27.33
CA ASP A 280 22.75 8.90 -27.88
C ASP A 280 21.96 7.73 -27.26
N PHE A 281 20.75 8.00 -26.76
CA PHE A 281 19.87 7.02 -26.12
C PHE A 281 19.34 5.92 -27.08
N GLY A 282 19.67 6.00 -28.37
CA GLY A 282 19.16 5.09 -29.40
C GLY A 282 19.37 3.60 -29.10
N HIS A 283 20.55 3.24 -28.55
CA HIS A 283 20.86 1.84 -28.18
C HIS A 283 20.08 1.34 -26.96
N LEU A 284 19.54 2.23 -26.13
CA LEU A 284 18.74 1.89 -24.95
C LEU A 284 17.24 1.84 -25.20
N VAL A 285 16.77 2.24 -26.38
CA VAL A 285 15.32 2.24 -26.73
C VAL A 285 14.73 0.84 -26.66
N LEU A 286 15.42 -0.16 -27.24
CA LEU A 286 14.96 -1.54 -27.20
C LEU A 286 14.97 -2.12 -25.77
N PRO A 287 16.03 -2.00 -24.97
CA PRO A 287 16.02 -2.33 -23.52
C PRO A 287 14.88 -1.63 -22.77
N LEU A 288 14.66 -0.32 -22.97
CA LEU A 288 13.57 0.43 -22.35
C LEU A 288 12.20 -0.19 -22.63
N ILE A 289 11.90 -0.49 -23.89
CA ILE A 289 10.62 -1.10 -24.29
C ILE A 289 10.46 -2.48 -23.66
N VAL A 290 11.51 -3.31 -23.68
CA VAL A 290 11.45 -4.67 -23.13
C VAL A 290 11.28 -4.63 -21.61
N PHE A 291 12.01 -3.79 -20.91
CA PHE A 291 11.86 -3.66 -19.46
C PHE A 291 10.51 -3.05 -19.07
N LEU A 292 9.98 -2.09 -19.85
CA LEU A 292 8.60 -1.62 -19.67
C LEU A 292 7.59 -2.75 -19.87
N ALA A 293 7.77 -3.61 -20.87
CA ALA A 293 6.91 -4.76 -21.08
C ALA A 293 6.98 -5.76 -19.91
N ILE A 294 8.17 -5.96 -19.32
CA ILE A 294 8.33 -6.79 -18.11
C ILE A 294 7.58 -6.14 -16.93
N ILE A 295 7.75 -4.86 -16.70
CA ILE A 295 7.12 -4.14 -15.57
C ILE A 295 5.60 -4.08 -15.72
N MET A 296 5.10 -3.81 -16.93
CA MET A 296 3.69 -3.48 -17.17
C MET A 296 2.84 -4.68 -17.61
N VAL A 297 3.45 -5.75 -18.09
CA VAL A 297 2.73 -6.94 -18.56
C VAL A 297 3.16 -8.19 -17.78
N PHE A 298 4.45 -8.54 -17.81
CA PHE A 298 4.91 -9.77 -17.18
C PHE A 298 4.73 -9.75 -15.66
N LYS A 299 5.17 -8.68 -14.98
CA LYS A 299 5.06 -8.55 -13.51
C LYS A 299 3.61 -8.59 -13.02
N PRO A 300 2.63 -7.84 -13.59
CA PRO A 300 1.22 -7.99 -13.24
C PRO A 300 0.66 -9.40 -13.45
N LEU A 301 1.00 -10.06 -14.56
CA LEU A 301 0.57 -11.42 -14.83
C LEU A 301 1.15 -12.42 -13.84
N LEU A 302 2.45 -12.29 -13.52
CA LEU A 302 3.11 -13.14 -12.53
C LEU A 302 2.49 -12.95 -11.14
N VAL A 303 2.27 -11.71 -10.70
CA VAL A 303 1.62 -11.41 -9.42
C VAL A 303 0.19 -11.97 -9.39
N SER A 304 -0.55 -11.81 -10.49
CA SER A 304 -1.91 -12.39 -10.59
C SER A 304 -1.85 -13.91 -10.49
N PHE A 305 -0.91 -14.55 -11.16
CA PHE A 305 -0.73 -16.01 -11.10
C PHE A 305 -0.37 -16.48 -9.68
N VAL A 306 0.60 -15.83 -9.04
CA VAL A 306 1.01 -16.15 -7.68
C VAL A 306 -0.17 -15.97 -6.70
N THR A 307 -0.90 -14.86 -6.82
CA THR A 307 -2.06 -14.59 -5.96
C THR A 307 -3.15 -15.65 -6.16
N ALA A 308 -3.44 -16.06 -7.39
CA ALA A 308 -4.39 -17.13 -7.70
C ALA A 308 -3.92 -18.49 -7.14
N TYR A 309 -2.63 -18.81 -7.25
CA TYR A 309 -2.05 -20.04 -6.70
C TYR A 309 -2.25 -20.16 -5.18
N PHE A 310 -2.23 -19.05 -4.45
CA PHE A 310 -2.54 -19.01 -3.01
C PHE A 310 -4.03 -19.01 -2.68
N GLY A 311 -4.90 -19.31 -3.64
CA GLY A 311 -6.32 -19.57 -3.40
C GLY A 311 -7.25 -18.38 -3.61
N PHE A 312 -6.76 -17.26 -4.18
CA PHE A 312 -7.61 -16.09 -4.45
C PHE A 312 -8.17 -16.12 -5.87
N LYS A 313 -9.44 -15.74 -6.01
CA LYS A 313 -10.14 -15.72 -7.30
C LYS A 313 -9.50 -14.74 -8.28
N LYS A 314 -9.70 -14.98 -9.58
CA LYS A 314 -9.15 -14.19 -10.71
C LYS A 314 -9.34 -12.68 -10.57
N ARG A 315 -10.47 -12.20 -10.01
CA ARG A 315 -10.74 -10.77 -9.82
C ARG A 315 -9.75 -10.15 -8.84
N THR A 316 -9.60 -10.72 -7.65
CA THR A 316 -8.63 -10.28 -6.63
C THR A 316 -7.21 -10.38 -7.14
N ALA A 317 -6.86 -11.49 -7.79
CA ALA A 317 -5.56 -11.72 -8.36
C ALA A 317 -5.20 -10.67 -9.43
N PHE A 318 -6.13 -10.38 -10.33
CA PHE A 318 -5.94 -9.37 -11.38
C PHE A 318 -5.74 -7.97 -10.82
N TYR A 319 -6.57 -7.52 -9.86
CA TYR A 319 -6.44 -6.19 -9.27
C TYR A 319 -5.15 -6.04 -8.48
N THR A 320 -4.72 -7.08 -7.75
CA THR A 320 -3.42 -7.09 -7.07
C THR A 320 -2.28 -6.94 -8.08
N GLY A 321 -2.30 -7.69 -9.18
CA GLY A 321 -1.28 -7.61 -10.22
C GLY A 321 -1.22 -6.23 -10.87
N MET A 322 -2.37 -5.68 -11.28
CA MET A 322 -2.45 -4.36 -11.91
C MET A 322 -1.97 -3.23 -11.00
N SER A 323 -2.17 -3.36 -9.69
CA SER A 323 -1.70 -2.37 -8.71
C SER A 323 -0.18 -2.33 -8.58
N LEU A 324 0.54 -3.41 -8.93
CA LEU A 324 2.00 -3.53 -8.80
C LEU A 324 2.77 -3.31 -10.12
N ALA A 325 2.11 -2.82 -11.17
CA ALA A 325 2.64 -2.68 -12.53
C ALA A 325 3.59 -1.47 -12.72
N GLN A 326 4.45 -1.19 -11.76
CA GLN A 326 5.39 -0.05 -11.79
C GLN A 326 6.65 -0.38 -11.02
N ILE A 327 7.68 0.48 -11.16
CA ILE A 327 8.84 0.44 -10.28
C ILE A 327 8.66 1.37 -9.07
N SER A 328 9.50 1.18 -8.06
CA SER A 328 9.48 1.92 -6.80
C SER A 328 10.34 3.17 -6.84
N GLU A 329 10.04 4.14 -5.98
CA GLU A 329 10.98 5.19 -5.59
C GLU A 329 12.28 4.61 -5.01
N PHE A 330 12.20 3.46 -4.31
CA PHE A 330 13.41 2.76 -3.85
C PHE A 330 14.30 2.29 -4.99
N SER A 331 13.71 1.90 -6.12
CA SER A 331 14.47 1.53 -7.32
C SER A 331 15.30 2.71 -7.83
N LEU A 332 14.75 3.93 -7.77
CA LEU A 332 15.46 5.16 -8.13
C LEU A 332 16.56 5.51 -7.13
N ILE A 333 16.31 5.27 -5.83
CA ILE A 333 17.34 5.45 -4.79
C ILE A 333 18.49 4.45 -4.98
N VAL A 334 18.18 3.17 -5.23
CA VAL A 334 19.18 2.12 -5.46
C VAL A 334 20.08 2.48 -6.64
N VAL A 335 19.50 2.90 -7.76
CA VAL A 335 20.30 3.23 -8.95
C VAL A 335 21.09 4.53 -8.79
N SER A 336 20.54 5.51 -8.09
CA SER A 336 21.26 6.76 -7.75
C SER A 336 22.48 6.48 -6.88
N GLN A 337 22.32 5.63 -5.85
CA GLN A 337 23.43 5.19 -5.02
C GLN A 337 24.45 4.37 -5.83
N GLY A 338 23.96 3.51 -6.74
CA GLY A 338 24.83 2.74 -7.65
C GLY A 338 25.65 3.59 -8.60
N LEU A 339 25.06 4.69 -9.11
CA LEU A 339 25.79 5.67 -9.93
C LEU A 339 26.87 6.38 -9.10
N TYR A 340 26.53 6.81 -7.88
CA TYR A 340 27.48 7.47 -6.97
C TYR A 340 28.66 6.55 -6.61
N LEU A 341 28.41 5.26 -6.39
CA LEU A 341 29.45 4.27 -6.11
C LEU A 341 30.22 3.80 -7.36
N GLY A 342 29.82 4.24 -8.57
CA GLY A 342 30.44 3.76 -9.82
C GLY A 342 30.05 2.35 -10.22
N HIS A 343 29.02 1.75 -9.61
CA HIS A 343 28.55 0.40 -9.92
C HIS A 343 27.69 0.33 -11.17
N VAL A 344 27.05 1.43 -11.54
CA VAL A 344 26.21 1.53 -12.74
C VAL A 344 26.64 2.72 -13.59
N SER A 345 26.52 2.55 -14.89
CA SER A 345 26.77 3.62 -15.86
C SER A 345 25.67 4.67 -15.85
N GLN A 346 25.98 5.84 -16.39
CA GLN A 346 25.02 6.92 -16.60
C GLN A 346 23.83 6.48 -17.49
N ASP A 347 24.08 5.54 -18.40
CA ASP A 347 23.07 4.97 -19.29
C ASP A 347 22.03 4.17 -18.50
N ILE A 348 22.46 3.30 -17.58
CA ILE A 348 21.56 2.51 -16.71
C ILE A 348 20.77 3.43 -15.78
N PHE A 349 21.40 4.45 -15.23
CA PHE A 349 20.74 5.46 -14.42
C PHE A 349 19.62 6.13 -15.22
N SER A 350 19.93 6.65 -16.42
CA SER A 350 18.96 7.32 -17.28
C SER A 350 17.82 6.37 -17.71
N LEU A 351 18.15 5.14 -18.05
CA LEU A 351 17.17 4.08 -18.35
C LEU A 351 16.20 3.88 -17.18
N THR A 352 16.73 3.75 -15.96
CA THR A 352 15.93 3.54 -14.76
C THR A 352 15.01 4.70 -14.43
N VAL A 353 15.51 5.94 -14.55
CA VAL A 353 14.71 7.15 -14.32
C VAL A 353 13.54 7.22 -15.30
N LEU A 354 13.78 6.91 -16.59
CA LEU A 354 12.73 6.87 -17.61
C LEU A 354 11.73 5.73 -17.34
N LEU A 355 12.20 4.52 -16.96
CA LEU A 355 11.33 3.42 -16.55
C LEU A 355 10.42 3.84 -15.40
N GLY A 356 10.97 4.55 -14.40
CA GLY A 356 10.21 5.09 -13.27
C GLY A 356 9.13 6.06 -13.70
N ALA A 357 9.51 7.09 -14.43
CA ALA A 357 8.60 8.13 -14.88
C ALA A 357 7.44 7.56 -15.72
N ILE A 358 7.75 6.67 -16.67
CA ILE A 358 6.76 6.07 -17.57
C ILE A 358 5.88 5.07 -16.80
N SER A 359 6.46 4.13 -16.04
CA SER A 359 5.69 3.09 -15.36
C SER A 359 4.78 3.65 -14.27
N ILE A 360 5.22 4.64 -13.48
CA ILE A 360 4.40 5.32 -12.48
C ILE A 360 3.23 6.05 -13.13
N THR A 361 3.47 6.73 -14.26
CA THR A 361 2.41 7.42 -15.01
C THR A 361 1.39 6.42 -15.54
N MET A 362 1.82 5.35 -16.17
CA MET A 362 0.93 4.35 -16.79
C MET A 362 0.14 3.56 -15.74
N THR A 363 0.72 3.24 -14.59
CA THR A 363 0.03 2.52 -13.53
C THR A 363 -1.13 3.31 -12.94
N SER A 364 -1.06 4.64 -12.95
CA SER A 364 -2.20 5.46 -12.54
C SER A 364 -3.44 5.23 -13.42
N TYR A 365 -3.23 5.00 -14.73
CA TYR A 365 -4.30 4.60 -15.63
C TYR A 365 -4.74 3.15 -15.41
N PHE A 366 -3.80 2.25 -15.14
CA PHE A 366 -4.12 0.84 -14.88
C PHE A 366 -5.04 0.70 -13.66
N ILE A 367 -4.70 1.34 -12.54
CA ILE A 367 -5.52 1.31 -11.33
C ILE A 367 -6.85 2.06 -11.54
N LYS A 368 -6.84 3.18 -12.27
CA LYS A 368 -8.06 3.95 -12.53
C LYS A 368 -9.08 3.19 -13.37
N TYR A 369 -8.62 2.42 -14.35
CA TYR A 369 -9.46 1.70 -15.32
C TYR A 369 -9.43 0.19 -15.12
N ASP A 370 -8.91 -0.32 -14.01
CA ASP A 370 -8.75 -1.76 -13.72
C ASP A 370 -10.03 -2.56 -13.91
N THR A 371 -11.17 -2.00 -13.53
CA THR A 371 -12.48 -2.62 -13.68
C THR A 371 -12.84 -2.80 -15.15
N ALA A 372 -12.61 -1.79 -15.98
CA ALA A 372 -12.85 -1.89 -17.43
C ALA A 372 -11.92 -2.92 -18.09
N TRP A 373 -10.65 -2.92 -17.67
CA TRP A 373 -9.66 -3.92 -18.09
C TRP A 373 -10.05 -5.33 -17.65
N TYR A 374 -10.49 -5.50 -16.39
CA TYR A 374 -10.94 -6.78 -15.87
C TYR A 374 -12.08 -7.37 -16.72
N TYR A 375 -13.15 -6.61 -16.98
CA TYR A 375 -14.25 -7.08 -17.79
C TYR A 375 -13.84 -7.41 -19.23
N ARG A 376 -12.89 -6.66 -19.79
CA ARG A 376 -12.37 -6.94 -21.14
C ARG A 376 -11.57 -8.22 -21.23
N PHE A 377 -10.81 -8.54 -20.18
CA PHE A 377 -9.91 -9.70 -20.15
C PHE A 377 -10.45 -10.87 -19.31
N SER A 378 -11.57 -10.73 -18.61
CA SER A 378 -12.10 -11.71 -17.65
C SER A 378 -12.23 -13.12 -18.25
N ARG A 379 -12.68 -13.24 -19.51
CA ARG A 379 -12.77 -14.52 -20.21
C ARG A 379 -11.39 -15.15 -20.46
N ARG A 380 -10.37 -14.35 -20.73
CA ARG A 380 -8.99 -14.84 -20.91
C ARG A 380 -8.32 -15.19 -19.60
N LEU A 381 -8.80 -14.66 -18.47
CA LEU A 381 -8.28 -14.89 -17.12
C LEU A 381 -8.90 -16.13 -16.45
N GLU A 382 -9.82 -16.84 -17.13
CA GLU A 382 -10.43 -18.08 -16.59
C GLU A 382 -9.39 -19.18 -16.30
N PHE A 383 -8.21 -19.14 -16.94
CA PHE A 383 -7.12 -20.05 -16.62
C PHE A 383 -6.61 -19.87 -15.19
N LEU A 384 -6.69 -18.67 -14.60
CA LEU A 384 -6.29 -18.41 -13.22
C LEU A 384 -7.17 -19.17 -12.24
N ASP A 385 -8.47 -19.30 -12.51
CA ASP A 385 -9.40 -20.06 -11.66
C ASP A 385 -9.07 -21.56 -11.64
N LYS A 386 -8.49 -22.11 -12.74
CA LYS A 386 -8.05 -23.52 -12.82
C LYS A 386 -6.83 -23.82 -11.94
N TRP A 387 -6.00 -22.80 -11.67
CA TRP A 387 -4.79 -22.92 -10.83
C TRP A 387 -5.03 -22.54 -9.38
N THR A 388 -6.22 -21.99 -9.08
CA THR A 388 -6.62 -21.71 -7.71
C THR A 388 -6.72 -23.04 -6.98
N LYS A 389 -5.71 -23.40 -6.17
CA LYS A 389 -5.77 -24.51 -5.22
C LYS A 389 -6.73 -24.11 -4.10
N SER A 390 -8.01 -24.17 -4.40
CA SER A 390 -9.03 -23.89 -3.42
C SER A 390 -9.57 -25.22 -2.92
N ASP A 391 -9.35 -25.50 -1.64
CA ASP A 391 -10.21 -26.41 -0.87
C ASP A 391 -11.63 -25.81 -0.73
N GLN A 392 -12.14 -25.21 -1.84
CA GLN A 392 -13.41 -24.47 -1.85
C GLN A 392 -14.60 -25.37 -1.56
N GLU A 393 -14.51 -26.67 -1.91
CA GLU A 393 -15.54 -27.63 -1.55
C GLU A 393 -15.62 -27.88 -0.04
N GLU A 394 -14.51 -27.71 0.70
CA GLU A 394 -14.50 -27.81 2.17
C GLU A 394 -14.96 -26.52 2.87
N LEU A 395 -14.98 -25.37 2.17
CA LEU A 395 -15.39 -24.07 2.74
C LEU A 395 -16.85 -23.72 2.46
N GLU A 396 -17.69 -24.69 2.03
CA GLU A 396 -19.11 -24.49 1.80
C GLU A 396 -19.96 -25.26 2.79
N TYR A 397 -20.86 -24.52 3.44
CA TYR A 397 -21.87 -25.12 4.27
C TYR A 397 -23.06 -25.56 3.39
N LYS A 398 -23.21 -26.86 3.22
CA LYS A 398 -24.25 -27.65 2.48
C LYS A 398 -25.13 -26.91 1.46
N PRO A 399 -25.15 -27.35 0.18
CA PRO A 399 -25.86 -26.68 -0.94
C PRO A 399 -27.40 -26.56 -0.75
N ASP A 400 -28.02 -27.24 0.19
CA ASP A 400 -29.47 -27.23 0.41
C ASP A 400 -29.97 -26.35 1.56
N PHE A 401 -29.12 -25.42 2.06
CA PHE A 401 -29.54 -24.55 3.16
C PHE A 401 -30.46 -23.42 2.66
N LYS A 402 -31.76 -23.53 3.02
CA LYS A 402 -32.75 -22.46 2.75
C LYS A 402 -32.55 -21.31 3.74
N ALA A 403 -31.80 -20.30 3.34
CA ALA A 403 -31.62 -19.09 4.13
C ALA A 403 -32.86 -18.20 4.05
N GLU A 404 -33.34 -17.69 5.20
CA GLU A 404 -34.33 -16.61 5.26
C GLU A 404 -33.65 -15.24 5.09
N ALA A 405 -32.40 -15.10 5.55
CA ALA A 405 -31.61 -13.90 5.44
C ALA A 405 -30.22 -14.21 4.86
N ILE A 406 -29.74 -13.37 3.97
CA ILE A 406 -28.40 -13.45 3.40
C ILE A 406 -27.64 -12.19 3.85
N VAL A 407 -26.48 -12.39 4.48
CA VAL A 407 -25.58 -11.29 4.92
C VAL A 407 -24.32 -11.36 4.06
N LEU A 408 -24.07 -10.31 3.31
CA LEU A 408 -22.93 -10.17 2.42
C LEU A 408 -21.87 -9.29 3.10
N GLY A 409 -20.74 -9.91 3.48
CA GLY A 409 -19.69 -9.33 4.31
C GLY A 409 -19.95 -9.50 5.81
N HIS A 410 -18.97 -10.03 6.55
CA HIS A 410 -19.07 -10.28 8.00
C HIS A 410 -18.16 -9.40 8.84
N ASN A 411 -17.51 -8.42 8.23
CA ASN A 411 -16.69 -7.50 8.99
C ASN A 411 -17.59 -6.49 9.77
N ARG A 412 -17.07 -5.65 10.57
CA ARG A 412 -17.67 -4.49 11.30
C ARG A 412 -19.23 -4.50 11.45
N ILE A 413 -19.94 -4.02 10.43
CA ILE A 413 -21.41 -3.93 10.40
C ILE A 413 -22.03 -5.31 10.27
N GLY A 414 -21.52 -6.14 9.36
CA GLY A 414 -22.02 -7.49 9.11
C GLY A 414 -21.97 -8.39 10.33
N PHE A 415 -20.93 -8.28 11.16
CA PHE A 415 -20.83 -8.99 12.42
C PHE A 415 -22.00 -8.65 13.37
N SER A 416 -22.30 -7.36 13.54
CA SER A 416 -23.40 -6.91 14.40
C SER A 416 -24.75 -7.40 13.90
N ILE A 417 -24.95 -7.37 12.58
CA ILE A 417 -26.18 -7.83 11.93
C ILE A 417 -26.31 -9.35 12.07
N ALA A 418 -25.26 -10.11 11.77
CA ALA A 418 -25.27 -11.56 11.91
C ALA A 418 -25.53 -12.00 13.37
N ARG A 419 -24.92 -11.32 14.35
CA ARG A 419 -25.19 -11.53 15.78
C ARG A 419 -26.66 -11.28 16.14
N THR A 420 -27.25 -10.22 15.58
CA THR A 420 -28.65 -9.88 15.81
C THR A 420 -29.59 -10.91 15.19
N LEU A 421 -29.36 -11.32 13.95
CA LEU A 421 -30.13 -12.36 13.28
C LEU A 421 -30.06 -13.70 14.04
N ARG A 422 -28.88 -14.04 14.58
CA ARG A 422 -28.69 -15.23 15.42
C ARG A 422 -29.47 -15.14 16.72
N LYS A 423 -29.48 -14.00 17.40
CA LYS A 423 -30.31 -13.77 18.60
C LYS A 423 -31.80 -13.93 18.30
N LEU A 424 -32.23 -13.47 17.12
CA LEU A 424 -33.61 -13.63 16.64
C LEU A 424 -33.92 -15.01 16.08
N ARG A 425 -32.98 -15.97 16.18
CA ARG A 425 -33.11 -17.37 15.69
C ARG A 425 -33.50 -17.43 14.21
N ARG A 426 -33.13 -16.44 13.38
CA ARG A 426 -33.38 -16.45 11.94
C ARG A 426 -32.37 -17.33 11.21
N LYS A 427 -32.85 -18.11 10.24
CA LYS A 427 -32.00 -18.92 9.37
C LYS A 427 -31.24 -17.99 8.43
N MET A 428 -29.98 -17.75 8.73
CA MET A 428 -29.14 -16.85 7.93
C MET A 428 -27.99 -17.59 7.28
N MET A 429 -27.55 -17.10 6.13
CA MET A 429 -26.31 -17.47 5.46
C MET A 429 -25.44 -16.23 5.35
N VAL A 430 -24.17 -16.37 5.70
CA VAL A 430 -23.19 -15.29 5.56
C VAL A 430 -22.28 -15.59 4.38
N VAL A 431 -22.01 -14.61 3.55
CA VAL A 431 -21.07 -14.71 2.43
C VAL A 431 -19.93 -13.76 2.68
N ASP A 432 -18.71 -14.26 2.67
CA ASP A 432 -17.52 -13.44 2.84
C ASP A 432 -16.41 -13.93 1.90
N PHE A 433 -15.62 -13.00 1.41
CA PHE A 433 -14.47 -13.29 0.55
C PHE A 433 -13.20 -13.63 1.34
N ASN A 434 -13.19 -13.39 2.65
CA ASN A 434 -12.06 -13.69 3.50
C ASN A 434 -12.11 -15.15 4.00
N PRO A 435 -11.17 -16.01 3.58
CA PRO A 435 -11.17 -17.41 3.96
C PRO A 435 -10.99 -17.61 5.48
N GLU A 436 -10.31 -16.72 6.19
CA GLU A 436 -10.15 -16.80 7.64
C GLU A 436 -11.47 -16.56 8.36
N VAL A 437 -12.26 -15.59 7.88
CA VAL A 437 -13.60 -15.30 8.39
C VAL A 437 -14.52 -16.49 8.17
N VAL A 438 -14.46 -17.07 6.97
CA VAL A 438 -15.29 -18.26 6.64
C VAL A 438 -14.89 -19.47 7.49
N LYS A 439 -13.59 -19.74 7.66
CA LYS A 439 -13.09 -20.80 8.56
C LYS A 439 -13.57 -20.60 10.00
N TYR A 440 -13.47 -19.37 10.51
CA TYR A 440 -13.98 -19.03 11.85
C TYR A 440 -15.49 -19.31 11.97
N MET A 441 -16.28 -18.96 10.95
CA MET A 441 -17.72 -19.22 10.96
C MET A 441 -18.04 -20.70 10.93
N MET A 442 -17.34 -21.48 10.10
CA MET A 442 -17.50 -22.93 10.03
C MET A 442 -17.22 -23.59 11.38
N GLN A 443 -16.11 -23.18 12.04
CA GLN A 443 -15.77 -23.67 13.39
C GLN A 443 -16.87 -23.35 14.41
N ASN A 444 -17.54 -22.19 14.26
CA ASN A 444 -18.66 -21.78 15.11
C ASN A 444 -20.04 -22.26 14.63
N LYS A 445 -20.06 -23.16 13.63
CA LYS A 445 -21.29 -23.74 13.06
C LYS A 445 -22.28 -22.69 12.54
N ILE A 446 -21.76 -21.58 11.99
CA ILE A 446 -22.54 -20.52 11.35
C ILE A 446 -22.61 -20.83 9.86
N PRO A 447 -23.83 -20.94 9.26
CA PRO A 447 -23.96 -21.15 7.82
C PRO A 447 -23.27 -20.04 7.05
N CYS A 448 -22.28 -20.42 6.23
CA CYS A 448 -21.49 -19.47 5.47
C CYS A 448 -21.08 -20.05 4.11
N MET A 449 -20.78 -19.13 3.19
CA MET A 449 -20.26 -19.44 1.86
C MET A 449 -19.05 -18.55 1.60
N TYR A 450 -17.98 -19.14 1.12
CA TYR A 450 -16.83 -18.40 0.61
C TYR A 450 -17.15 -17.86 -0.79
N GLY A 451 -16.99 -16.56 -1.00
CA GLY A 451 -17.16 -15.96 -2.32
C GLY A 451 -17.01 -14.45 -2.32
N ASP A 452 -16.56 -13.92 -3.47
CA ASP A 452 -16.59 -12.50 -3.76
C ASP A 452 -17.93 -12.16 -4.43
N VAL A 453 -18.74 -11.32 -3.80
CA VAL A 453 -20.06 -10.93 -4.33
C VAL A 453 -19.98 -9.96 -5.52
N GLY A 454 -18.81 -9.43 -5.83
CA GLY A 454 -18.57 -8.76 -7.11
C GLY A 454 -18.42 -9.73 -8.28
N ASP A 455 -18.34 -11.04 -8.01
CA ASP A 455 -18.29 -12.09 -9.03
C ASP A 455 -19.68 -12.62 -9.33
N LEU A 456 -20.06 -12.59 -10.60
CA LEU A 456 -21.39 -13.00 -11.04
C LEU A 456 -21.69 -14.47 -10.71
N GLU A 457 -20.68 -15.33 -10.73
CA GLU A 457 -20.80 -16.74 -10.37
C GLU A 457 -21.20 -16.91 -8.90
N THR A 458 -20.57 -16.16 -7.99
CA THR A 458 -20.92 -16.15 -6.56
C THR A 458 -22.37 -15.70 -6.38
N ILE A 459 -22.78 -14.62 -7.06
CA ILE A 459 -24.15 -14.09 -6.97
C ILE A 459 -25.20 -15.10 -7.47
N GLN A 460 -24.91 -15.82 -8.56
CA GLN A 460 -25.84 -16.83 -9.13
C GLN A 460 -26.08 -18.02 -8.19
N ARG A 461 -25.14 -18.32 -7.31
CA ARG A 461 -25.21 -19.40 -6.32
C ARG A 461 -26.01 -19.00 -5.06
N LEU A 462 -26.32 -17.70 -4.88
CA LEU A 462 -27.06 -17.23 -3.71
C LEU A 462 -28.54 -17.60 -3.80
N PRO A 463 -29.14 -18.07 -2.69
CA PRO A 463 -30.54 -18.53 -2.67
C PRO A 463 -31.53 -17.35 -2.60
N PHE A 464 -31.44 -16.37 -3.49
CA PHE A 464 -32.33 -15.19 -3.53
C PHE A 464 -33.80 -15.54 -3.69
N LYS A 465 -34.11 -16.66 -4.37
CA LYS A 465 -35.51 -17.11 -4.56
C LYS A 465 -36.22 -17.45 -3.25
N THR A 466 -35.48 -17.94 -2.25
CA THR A 466 -36.02 -18.36 -0.98
C THR A 466 -35.80 -17.36 0.14
N ALA A 467 -34.83 -16.47 -0.01
CA ALA A 467 -34.52 -15.45 0.96
C ALA A 467 -35.60 -14.36 1.01
N ARG A 468 -35.86 -13.86 2.22
CA ARG A 468 -36.76 -12.72 2.48
C ARG A 468 -35.98 -11.42 2.68
N LEU A 469 -34.72 -11.51 3.07
CA LEU A 469 -33.88 -10.37 3.42
C LEU A 469 -32.47 -10.57 2.89
N VAL A 470 -31.94 -9.58 2.21
CA VAL A 470 -30.52 -9.48 1.82
C VAL A 470 -29.94 -8.24 2.44
N ILE A 471 -28.81 -8.38 3.09
CA ILE A 471 -28.11 -7.26 3.71
C ILE A 471 -26.67 -7.27 3.20
N SER A 472 -26.30 -6.25 2.44
CA SER A 472 -24.92 -6.05 2.00
C SER A 472 -24.21 -5.00 2.84
N THR A 473 -23.10 -5.39 3.44
CA THR A 473 -22.22 -4.49 4.20
C THR A 473 -20.93 -4.19 3.44
N ILE A 474 -20.93 -4.45 2.13
CA ILE A 474 -19.80 -4.25 1.23
C ILE A 474 -19.72 -2.78 0.87
N PRO A 475 -18.51 -2.18 0.88
CA PRO A 475 -18.37 -0.74 0.61
C PRO A 475 -18.45 -0.36 -0.88
N ASP A 476 -18.32 -1.32 -1.81
CA ASP A 476 -18.32 -1.05 -3.25
C ASP A 476 -19.74 -0.79 -3.78
N ALA A 477 -19.95 0.39 -4.36
CA ALA A 477 -21.25 0.83 -4.89
C ALA A 477 -21.73 -0.02 -6.08
N ARG A 478 -20.82 -0.51 -6.92
CA ARG A 478 -21.14 -1.31 -8.13
C ARG A 478 -21.57 -2.72 -7.74
N ASP A 479 -20.88 -3.31 -6.76
CA ASP A 479 -21.24 -4.61 -6.22
C ASP A 479 -22.62 -4.53 -5.56
N ASN A 480 -22.89 -3.48 -4.79
CA ASN A 480 -24.21 -3.24 -4.21
C ASN A 480 -25.30 -3.04 -5.26
N LEU A 481 -25.02 -2.32 -6.34
CA LEU A 481 -25.96 -2.15 -7.45
C LEU A 481 -26.26 -3.48 -8.14
N LEU A 482 -25.25 -4.34 -8.33
CA LEU A 482 -25.40 -5.67 -8.89
C LEU A 482 -26.25 -6.58 -7.97
N ILE A 483 -26.01 -6.54 -6.65
CA ILE A 483 -26.77 -7.25 -5.64
C ILE A 483 -28.24 -6.84 -5.66
N VAL A 484 -28.54 -5.54 -5.64
CA VAL A 484 -29.91 -5.02 -5.71
C VAL A 484 -30.62 -5.53 -6.96
N LYS A 485 -30.03 -5.38 -8.14
CA LYS A 485 -30.61 -5.81 -9.40
C LYS A 485 -30.86 -7.34 -9.41
N LYS A 486 -29.85 -8.14 -9.07
CA LYS A 486 -29.94 -9.61 -9.13
C LYS A 486 -30.89 -10.19 -8.08
N SER A 487 -30.93 -9.65 -6.88
CA SER A 487 -31.86 -10.07 -5.83
C SER A 487 -33.31 -9.74 -6.23
N LYS A 488 -33.60 -8.54 -6.74
CA LYS A 488 -34.93 -8.12 -7.19
C LYS A 488 -35.38 -8.83 -8.47
N GLU A 489 -34.45 -9.16 -9.40
CA GLU A 489 -34.73 -10.03 -10.55
C GLU A 489 -35.17 -11.43 -10.12
N ALA A 490 -34.50 -12.01 -9.10
CA ALA A 490 -34.78 -13.35 -8.62
C ALA A 490 -36.07 -13.44 -7.77
N ASN A 491 -36.35 -12.39 -6.97
CA ASN A 491 -37.51 -12.31 -6.09
C ASN A 491 -37.91 -10.85 -5.86
N LYS A 492 -39.01 -10.40 -6.49
CA LYS A 492 -39.49 -9.01 -6.35
C LYS A 492 -39.90 -8.63 -4.92
N LYS A 493 -40.21 -9.60 -4.04
CA LYS A 493 -40.64 -9.37 -2.65
C LYS A 493 -39.48 -9.39 -1.65
N ILE A 494 -38.26 -9.63 -2.09
CA ILE A 494 -37.09 -9.66 -1.22
C ILE A 494 -36.79 -8.24 -0.71
N ILE A 495 -36.52 -8.12 0.57
CA ILE A 495 -36.09 -6.87 1.18
C ILE A 495 -34.55 -6.78 1.04
N VAL A 496 -34.06 -5.68 0.49
CA VAL A 496 -32.64 -5.50 0.18
C VAL A 496 -32.09 -4.27 0.91
N TYR A 497 -31.20 -4.52 1.87
CA TYR A 497 -30.44 -3.48 2.56
C TYR A 497 -29.01 -3.48 1.98
N VAL A 498 -28.49 -2.32 1.64
CA VAL A 498 -27.13 -2.15 1.10
C VAL A 498 -26.41 -0.99 1.78
N THR A 499 -25.10 -0.98 1.75
CA THR A 499 -24.29 0.08 2.35
C THR A 499 -23.84 1.06 1.26
N ALA A 500 -23.84 2.35 1.58
CA ALA A 500 -23.24 3.39 0.78
C ALA A 500 -22.29 4.24 1.63
N ASN A 501 -21.27 4.83 0.98
CA ASN A 501 -20.31 5.70 1.64
C ASN A 501 -20.65 7.18 1.54
N ASP A 502 -21.51 7.56 0.59
CA ASP A 502 -21.93 8.93 0.32
C ASP A 502 -23.40 8.99 -0.12
N VAL A 503 -23.97 10.18 -0.07
CA VAL A 503 -25.38 10.42 -0.33
C VAL A 503 -25.75 10.16 -1.79
N GLU A 504 -24.88 10.51 -2.75
CA GLU A 504 -25.12 10.34 -4.18
C GLU A 504 -25.23 8.85 -4.54
N THR A 505 -24.29 8.03 -4.03
CA THR A 505 -24.34 6.57 -4.15
C THR A 505 -25.61 6.01 -3.51
N ALA A 506 -26.01 6.52 -2.33
CA ALA A 506 -27.22 6.05 -1.66
C ALA A 506 -28.48 6.30 -2.50
N LEU A 507 -28.62 7.49 -3.08
CA LEU A 507 -29.75 7.82 -3.96
C LEU A 507 -29.76 6.90 -5.20
N THR A 508 -28.62 6.67 -5.82
CA THR A 508 -28.49 5.74 -6.96
C THR A 508 -28.94 4.31 -6.60
N LEU A 509 -28.61 3.84 -5.39
CA LEU A 509 -29.00 2.50 -4.92
C LEU A 509 -30.52 2.43 -4.62
N TYR A 510 -31.13 3.49 -4.11
CA TYR A 510 -32.59 3.57 -3.95
C TYR A 510 -33.30 3.54 -5.30
N ASP A 511 -32.80 4.30 -6.30
CA ASP A 511 -33.35 4.31 -7.67
C ASP A 511 -33.24 2.93 -8.32
N ALA A 512 -32.20 2.16 -7.97
CA ALA A 512 -32.03 0.78 -8.43
C ALA A 512 -32.97 -0.23 -7.74
N GLY A 513 -33.71 0.16 -6.69
CA GLY A 513 -34.68 -0.65 -5.98
C GLY A 513 -34.23 -1.19 -4.62
N ALA A 514 -33.21 -0.62 -3.99
CA ALA A 514 -32.89 -0.95 -2.60
C ALA A 514 -34.02 -0.49 -1.67
N ASP A 515 -34.35 -1.31 -0.68
CA ASP A 515 -35.40 -0.97 0.31
C ASP A 515 -34.83 -0.10 1.44
N TYR A 516 -33.55 -0.23 1.73
CA TYR A 516 -32.86 0.63 2.71
C TYR A 516 -31.36 0.75 2.37
N VAL A 517 -30.82 1.96 2.50
CA VAL A 517 -29.39 2.20 2.32
C VAL A 517 -28.75 2.62 3.63
N ILE A 518 -27.80 1.83 4.08
CA ILE A 518 -27.03 2.05 5.30
C ILE A 518 -25.92 3.06 5.00
N LEU A 519 -25.98 4.22 5.62
CA LEU A 519 -24.91 5.24 5.62
C LEU A 519 -24.25 5.24 7.00
N PRO A 520 -23.10 4.56 7.21
CA PRO A 520 -22.56 4.32 8.55
C PRO A 520 -22.28 5.58 9.35
N HIS A 521 -21.82 6.64 8.68
CA HIS A 521 -21.52 7.93 9.34
C HIS A 521 -22.76 8.63 9.84
N PHE A 522 -23.86 8.61 9.08
CA PHE A 522 -25.13 9.21 9.49
C PHE A 522 -25.78 8.44 10.64
N LEU A 523 -25.79 7.10 10.54
CA LEU A 523 -26.33 6.26 11.60
C LEU A 523 -25.55 6.40 12.92
N GLY A 524 -24.23 6.61 12.85
CA GLY A 524 -23.43 6.92 14.03
C GLY A 524 -23.86 8.21 14.71
N GLY A 525 -24.13 9.26 13.94
CA GLY A 525 -24.65 10.54 14.43
C GLY A 525 -26.04 10.42 15.03
N GLU A 526 -26.97 9.75 14.35
CA GLU A 526 -28.32 9.50 14.85
C GLU A 526 -28.31 8.67 16.14
N HIS A 527 -27.49 7.63 16.21
CA HIS A 527 -27.37 6.81 17.42
C HIS A 527 -26.81 7.62 18.59
N ALA A 528 -25.80 8.45 18.36
CA ALA A 528 -25.27 9.37 19.38
C ALA A 528 -26.34 10.35 19.86
N SER A 529 -27.17 10.90 18.94
CA SER A 529 -28.27 11.80 19.27
C SER A 529 -29.33 11.10 20.12
N LEU A 530 -29.71 9.86 19.78
CA LEU A 530 -30.63 9.04 20.58
C LEU A 530 -30.08 8.75 21.98
N LEU A 531 -28.76 8.49 22.09
CA LEU A 531 -28.12 8.32 23.40
C LEU A 531 -28.21 9.59 24.24
N ILE A 532 -27.97 10.78 23.65
CA ILE A 532 -28.08 12.06 24.32
C ILE A 532 -29.53 12.28 24.79
N GLN A 533 -30.53 12.05 23.95
CA GLN A 533 -31.92 12.21 24.28
C GLN A 533 -32.40 11.28 25.43
N ASN A 534 -31.95 10.02 25.40
CA ASN A 534 -32.42 9.00 26.35
C ASN A 534 -31.69 9.04 27.72
N PHE A 535 -30.49 9.64 27.79
CA PHE A 535 -29.65 9.55 28.98
C PHE A 535 -29.37 10.87 29.69
N THR A 536 -29.97 11.99 29.24
CA THR A 536 -29.84 13.27 29.91
C THR A 536 -30.37 13.19 31.35
N GLY A 537 -29.45 13.17 32.34
CA GLY A 537 -29.77 13.16 33.77
C GLY A 537 -29.75 11.79 34.49
N LYS A 538 -29.38 10.66 33.86
CA LYS A 538 -29.36 9.32 34.48
C LYS A 538 -27.96 8.70 34.40
N LEU A 539 -27.12 8.99 35.39
CA LEU A 539 -25.69 8.56 35.44
C LEU A 539 -25.53 7.04 35.43
N ASP A 540 -26.40 6.32 36.12
CA ASP A 540 -26.33 4.85 36.24
C ASP A 540 -26.52 4.15 34.88
N LYS A 541 -27.42 4.66 34.05
CA LYS A 541 -27.63 4.11 32.70
C LYS A 541 -26.45 4.38 31.78
N ILE A 542 -25.77 5.51 31.93
CA ILE A 542 -24.57 5.82 31.16
C ILE A 542 -23.42 4.86 31.54
N LEU A 543 -23.27 4.57 32.83
CA LEU A 543 -22.26 3.62 33.33
C LEU A 543 -22.51 2.19 32.81
N GLU A 544 -23.75 1.71 32.85
CA GLU A 544 -24.12 0.39 32.30
C GLU A 544 -23.83 0.31 30.79
N LEU A 545 -24.18 1.35 30.05
CA LEU A 545 -23.93 1.45 28.62
C LEU A 545 -22.43 1.47 28.31
N LYS A 546 -21.64 2.22 29.08
CA LYS A 546 -20.18 2.24 28.98
C LYS A 546 -19.57 0.86 29.22
N LEU A 547 -19.99 0.13 30.25
CA LEU A 547 -19.50 -1.19 30.56
C LEU A 547 -19.85 -2.22 29.47
N ASN A 548 -21.07 -2.17 28.94
CA ASN A 548 -21.50 -3.02 27.83
C ASN A 548 -20.71 -2.70 26.54
N HIS A 549 -20.48 -1.43 26.26
CA HIS A 549 -19.68 -1.00 25.10
C HIS A 549 -18.23 -1.45 25.22
N ILE A 550 -17.60 -1.29 26.39
CA ILE A 550 -16.23 -1.77 26.64
C ILE A 550 -16.13 -3.29 26.43
N LYS A 551 -17.08 -4.08 26.95
CA LYS A 551 -17.12 -5.53 26.72
C LYS A 551 -17.22 -5.87 25.23
N GLU A 552 -18.04 -5.16 24.49
CA GLU A 552 -18.18 -5.35 23.05
C GLU A 552 -16.89 -5.00 22.30
N LEU A 553 -16.23 -3.89 22.65
CA LEU A 553 -14.95 -3.50 22.06
C LEU A 553 -13.85 -4.52 22.33
N HIS A 554 -13.78 -5.08 23.55
CA HIS A 554 -12.84 -6.17 23.86
C HIS A 554 -13.10 -7.43 23.03
N GLN A 555 -14.36 -7.83 22.86
CA GLN A 555 -14.71 -8.96 21.99
C GLN A 555 -14.33 -8.71 20.53
N ARG A 556 -14.57 -7.50 20.00
CA ARG A 556 -14.19 -7.12 18.64
C ARG A 556 -12.68 -7.14 18.44
N ARG A 557 -11.92 -6.67 19.43
CA ARG A 557 -10.45 -6.71 19.42
C ARG A 557 -9.89 -8.13 19.37
N LEU A 558 -10.46 -9.04 20.15
CA LEU A 558 -10.08 -10.46 20.14
C LEU A 558 -10.38 -11.14 18.79
N MET A 559 -11.35 -10.64 18.03
CA MET A 559 -11.73 -11.15 16.71
C MET A 559 -10.98 -10.44 15.55
N GLY A 560 -10.01 -9.55 15.84
CA GLY A 560 -9.27 -8.81 14.83
C GLY A 560 -10.09 -7.73 14.10
N HIS A 561 -11.26 -7.34 14.64
CA HIS A 561 -12.10 -6.27 14.08
C HIS A 561 -11.59 -4.89 14.52
N GLU A 562 -10.32 -4.59 14.27
CA GLU A 562 -9.78 -3.26 14.48
C GLU A 562 -10.28 -2.31 13.40
N HIS A 563 -10.55 -1.05 13.77
CA HIS A 563 -10.88 -0.01 12.79
C HIS A 563 -9.70 0.17 11.84
N PRO A 564 -9.92 0.33 10.53
CA PRO A 564 -8.91 0.93 9.69
C PRO A 564 -8.66 2.34 10.21
N HIS A 565 -7.41 2.71 10.31
CA HIS A 565 -7.05 4.10 10.50
C HIS A 565 -7.68 4.89 9.36
N HIS A 566 -8.72 5.66 9.65
CA HIS A 566 -9.10 6.75 8.78
C HIS A 566 -7.94 7.74 8.88
N GLU A 567 -7.04 7.68 7.94
CA GLU A 567 -6.25 8.86 7.62
C GLU A 567 -7.25 9.98 7.36
N LYS A 568 -7.15 11.01 8.19
CA LYS A 568 -7.89 12.23 7.98
C LYS A 568 -7.53 12.74 6.59
N ALA A 569 -8.46 12.58 5.65
CA ALA A 569 -8.46 13.39 4.46
C ALA A 569 -8.65 14.84 4.91
N ARG A 570 -7.57 15.59 4.98
CA ARG A 570 -7.48 17.04 4.85
C ARG A 570 -6.17 17.41 4.22
#